data_4d538de6b0d5e7efb3fbb3daf5a348f1
#
_entry.id   4d538de6b0d5e7efb3fbb3daf5a348f1
#
_cell.length_a   1.000
_cell.length_b   1.000
_cell.length_c   1.000
_cell.angle_alpha   90.00
_cell.angle_beta   90.00
_cell.angle_gamma   90.00
#
_symmetry.space_group_name_H-M   'P 1'
#
loop_
_entity.id
_entity.type
_entity.pdbx_description
1 polymer ?
#
loop_
_entity_poly.entity_id
_entity_poly.type
_entity_poly.pdbx_seq_one_letter_code
_entity_poly.pdbx_strand_id
1 'polypeptide(L)'
;MAYGSVWIVLLAAVAVSQAANILFMSGVPSPSHYIWLRPLMNEMGKRGHNVTVISADVEKKPPANLTYIHLENFYNTMYNTSMRQKFDFFAMANESPNTLLKVFNELGLDLCEAAIKSEGLHSLLAYPQDFKFDLFVSDYLIGPCVSSIILHRFQGVPYIPSAPCNAQSTAASLIGSFTYSGLIPNIVFDAPESMSFVQRVKNLYYDLNEMIFHENFLIPESDRIFHKLYPNAPNVKSFAKNVKLSFINVNSIIQYKEPMMPNMIPVGGMQIQPAKPLPADLLKVVEGAKNGFILFSLGSNARSDLLGPERITN
;
A
#
# COMPACT_ATOMS: atom_id res chain seq x y z
N MET A 1 24.37 28.80 -42.18
CA MET A 1 24.27 27.34 -42.01
C MET A 1 24.65 26.80 -40.60
N ALA A 2 25.26 27.61 -39.74
CA ALA A 2 25.66 27.14 -38.37
C ALA A 2 24.54 27.07 -37.33
N TYR A 3 23.47 27.85 -37.49
CA TYR A 3 22.39 27.89 -36.53
C TYR A 3 21.45 26.67 -36.54
N GLY A 4 21.29 26.01 -37.71
CA GLY A 4 20.47 24.81 -37.82
C GLY A 4 21.04 23.60 -37.08
N SER A 5 22.36 23.47 -37.02
CA SER A 5 23.04 22.37 -36.33
C SER A 5 22.95 22.47 -34.79
N VAL A 6 22.90 23.69 -34.25
CA VAL A 6 22.77 23.92 -32.79
C VAL A 6 21.38 23.53 -32.29
N TRP A 7 20.34 23.80 -33.08
CA TRP A 7 18.96 23.40 -32.72
C TRP A 7 18.76 21.90 -32.80
N ILE A 8 19.38 21.20 -33.73
CA ILE A 8 19.31 19.73 -33.80
C ILE A 8 20.01 19.09 -32.62
N VAL A 9 21.14 19.63 -32.16
CA VAL A 9 21.85 19.13 -30.98
C VAL A 9 21.05 19.42 -29.69
N LEU A 10 20.42 20.59 -29.57
CA LEU A 10 19.53 20.92 -28.44
C LEU A 10 18.27 20.07 -28.43
N LEU A 11 17.65 19.83 -29.58
CA LEU A 11 16.48 18.91 -29.66
C LEU A 11 16.87 17.46 -29.39
N ALA A 12 18.03 16.99 -29.79
CA ALA A 12 18.54 15.67 -29.44
C ALA A 12 18.88 15.54 -27.95
N ALA A 13 19.39 16.61 -27.33
CA ALA A 13 19.67 16.63 -25.89
C ALA A 13 18.37 16.61 -25.02
N VAL A 14 17.28 17.16 -25.54
CA VAL A 14 15.96 17.12 -24.86
C VAL A 14 15.27 15.77 -25.02
N ALA A 15 15.65 14.97 -26.02
CA ALA A 15 15.01 13.68 -26.31
C ALA A 15 15.59 12.48 -25.56
N VAL A 16 16.66 12.64 -24.76
CA VAL A 16 17.19 11.56 -23.92
C VAL A 16 16.50 11.61 -22.55
N SER A 17 15.21 11.36 -22.51
CA SER A 17 14.56 10.85 -21.30
C SER A 17 15.15 9.47 -21.02
N GLN A 18 16.13 9.40 -20.14
CA GLN A 18 16.68 8.11 -19.75
C GLN A 18 15.58 7.29 -19.08
N ALA A 19 15.41 6.05 -19.53
CA ALA A 19 14.53 5.10 -18.87
C ALA A 19 15.03 4.89 -17.44
N ALA A 20 14.20 5.19 -16.45
CA ALA A 20 14.51 4.95 -15.06
C ALA A 20 14.17 3.51 -14.66
N ASN A 21 14.93 2.93 -13.74
CA ASN A 21 14.63 1.66 -13.10
C ASN A 21 13.77 1.93 -11.84
N ILE A 22 12.50 1.59 -11.89
CA ILE A 22 11.56 1.87 -10.80
C ILE A 22 11.13 0.58 -10.15
N LEU A 23 11.26 0.51 -8.82
CA LEU A 23 10.78 -0.61 -8.03
C LEU A 23 9.44 -0.25 -7.37
N PHE A 24 8.46 -1.11 -7.55
CA PHE A 24 7.20 -1.07 -6.80
C PHE A 24 7.08 -2.28 -5.88
N MET A 25 6.57 -2.07 -4.67
CA MET A 25 6.19 -3.14 -3.76
C MET A 25 4.71 -3.01 -3.39
N SER A 26 3.93 -4.04 -3.74
CA SER A 26 2.56 -4.24 -3.25
C SER A 26 2.55 -5.49 -2.38
N GLY A 27 2.93 -5.32 -1.12
CA GLY A 27 3.18 -6.42 -0.20
C GLY A 27 1.97 -6.89 0.60
N VAL A 28 0.86 -6.13 0.62
CA VAL A 28 -0.37 -6.58 1.27
C VAL A 28 -1.06 -7.61 0.37
N PRO A 29 -1.35 -8.85 0.84
CA PRO A 29 -2.05 -9.86 0.05
C PRO A 29 -3.55 -9.53 -0.02
N SER A 30 -3.87 -8.46 -0.72
CA SER A 30 -5.23 -7.99 -0.97
C SER A 30 -5.31 -7.39 -2.38
N PRO A 31 -6.21 -7.90 -3.23
CA PRO A 31 -6.35 -7.41 -4.60
C PRO A 31 -6.59 -5.89 -4.68
N SER A 32 -7.26 -5.29 -3.70
CA SER A 32 -7.53 -3.84 -3.68
C SER A 32 -6.27 -3.00 -3.60
N HIS A 33 -5.26 -3.45 -2.84
CA HIS A 33 -3.96 -2.77 -2.71
C HIS A 33 -3.19 -2.78 -4.03
N TYR A 34 -3.14 -3.95 -4.67
CA TYR A 34 -2.51 -4.09 -5.98
C TYR A 34 -3.25 -3.29 -7.06
N ILE A 35 -4.58 -3.40 -7.14
CA ILE A 35 -5.43 -2.68 -8.11
C ILE A 35 -5.24 -1.17 -7.99
N TRP A 36 -5.06 -0.66 -6.78
CA TRP A 36 -4.84 0.77 -6.55
C TRP A 36 -3.50 1.27 -7.10
N LEU A 37 -2.39 0.54 -6.89
CA LEU A 37 -1.06 0.93 -7.39
C LEU A 37 -0.85 0.62 -8.88
N ARG A 38 -1.55 -0.38 -9.41
CA ARG A 38 -1.36 -0.89 -10.77
C ARG A 38 -1.40 0.18 -11.88
N PRO A 39 -2.31 1.17 -11.88
CA PRO A 39 -2.33 2.20 -12.91
C PRO A 39 -1.05 3.03 -12.94
N LEU A 40 -0.47 3.33 -11.79
CA LEU A 40 0.81 4.04 -11.71
C LEU A 40 1.96 3.18 -12.28
N MET A 41 2.03 1.91 -11.91
CA MET A 41 3.01 0.96 -12.46
C MET A 41 2.92 0.91 -13.99
N ASN A 42 1.71 0.75 -14.52
CA ASN A 42 1.45 0.66 -15.96
C ASN A 42 1.80 1.96 -16.68
N GLU A 43 1.50 3.11 -16.09
CA GLU A 43 1.80 4.41 -16.68
C GLU A 43 3.33 4.65 -16.74
N MET A 44 4.07 4.26 -15.70
CA MET A 44 5.54 4.33 -15.73
C MET A 44 6.12 3.45 -16.84
N GLY A 45 5.64 2.22 -16.99
CA GLY A 45 6.06 1.33 -18.10
C GLY A 45 5.72 1.90 -19.48
N LYS A 46 4.53 2.48 -19.66
CA LYS A 46 4.15 3.15 -20.92
C LYS A 46 5.03 4.34 -21.26
N ARG A 47 5.53 5.06 -20.27
CA ARG A 47 6.48 6.17 -20.43
C ARG A 47 7.90 5.70 -20.74
N GLY A 48 8.13 4.40 -20.83
CA GLY A 48 9.42 3.82 -21.21
C GLY A 48 10.36 3.55 -20.04
N HIS A 49 9.88 3.63 -18.78
CA HIS A 49 10.68 3.24 -17.62
C HIS A 49 10.69 1.71 -17.47
N ASN A 50 11.77 1.16 -16.91
CA ASN A 50 11.88 -0.23 -16.51
C ASN A 50 11.25 -0.40 -15.13
N VAL A 51 10.12 -1.07 -15.04
CA VAL A 51 9.37 -1.23 -13.81
C VAL A 51 9.51 -2.66 -13.30
N THR A 52 10.07 -2.80 -12.10
CA THR A 52 10.08 -4.06 -11.36
C THR A 52 8.99 -4.00 -10.29
N VAL A 53 8.12 -4.98 -10.26
CA VAL A 53 7.02 -5.07 -9.29
C VAL A 53 7.23 -6.30 -8.42
N ILE A 54 7.48 -6.10 -7.12
CA ILE A 54 7.47 -7.20 -6.15
C ILE A 54 6.12 -7.20 -5.43
N SER A 55 5.38 -8.30 -5.54
CA SER A 55 3.98 -8.34 -5.09
C SER A 55 3.49 -9.75 -4.79
N ALA A 56 2.49 -9.85 -3.91
CA ALA A 56 1.69 -11.06 -3.73
C ALA A 56 0.79 -11.34 -4.95
N ASP A 57 0.45 -10.30 -5.71
CA ASP A 57 -0.33 -10.38 -6.95
C ASP A 57 0.58 -10.21 -8.16
N VAL A 58 0.50 -11.14 -9.11
CA VAL A 58 1.30 -11.10 -10.34
C VAL A 58 0.42 -11.23 -11.58
N GLU A 59 0.77 -10.51 -12.63
CA GLU A 59 0.07 -10.62 -13.91
C GLU A 59 0.64 -11.76 -14.75
N LYS A 60 -0.23 -12.61 -15.28
CA LYS A 60 0.17 -13.71 -16.19
C LYS A 60 0.73 -13.18 -17.51
N LYS A 61 0.31 -12.01 -17.93
CA LYS A 61 0.76 -11.32 -19.15
C LYS A 61 1.03 -9.86 -18.80
N PRO A 62 2.22 -9.57 -18.24
CA PRO A 62 2.57 -8.21 -17.85
C PRO A 62 2.62 -7.30 -19.08
N PRO A 63 2.27 -6.01 -18.93
CA PRO A 63 2.54 -4.99 -19.93
C PRO A 63 4.05 -4.90 -20.27
N ALA A 64 4.37 -4.34 -21.43
CA ALA A 64 5.75 -4.08 -21.79
C ALA A 64 6.45 -3.22 -20.71
N ASN A 65 7.75 -3.46 -20.50
CA ASN A 65 8.59 -2.81 -19.50
C ASN A 65 8.21 -3.07 -18.02
N LEU A 66 7.28 -4.00 -17.74
CA LEU A 66 6.98 -4.46 -16.39
C LEU A 66 7.50 -5.87 -16.16
N THR A 67 8.29 -6.05 -15.09
CA THR A 67 8.76 -7.35 -14.62
C THR A 67 8.18 -7.62 -13.25
N TYR A 68 7.54 -8.78 -13.07
CA TYR A 68 6.96 -9.16 -11.79
C TYR A 68 7.83 -10.15 -11.04
N ILE A 69 8.00 -9.90 -9.76
CA ILE A 69 8.62 -10.79 -8.78
C ILE A 69 7.53 -11.18 -7.79
N HIS A 70 7.22 -12.47 -7.70
CA HIS A 70 6.15 -12.97 -6.86
C HIS A 70 6.62 -13.13 -5.41
N LEU A 71 5.89 -12.53 -4.48
CA LEU A 71 5.97 -12.82 -3.05
C LEU A 71 5.05 -14.01 -2.75
N GLU A 72 5.57 -15.19 -3.00
CA GLU A 72 4.84 -16.43 -2.75
C GLU A 72 4.50 -16.59 -1.27
N ASN A 73 3.46 -17.34 -0.96
CA ASN A 73 2.95 -17.61 0.38
C ASN A 73 2.32 -16.43 1.14
N PHE A 74 2.30 -15.21 0.64
CA PHE A 74 1.71 -14.08 1.32
C PHE A 74 0.21 -14.26 1.57
N TYR A 75 -0.55 -14.69 0.56
CA TYR A 75 -1.95 -15.06 0.72
C TYR A 75 -2.13 -16.24 1.69
N ASN A 76 -1.25 -17.23 1.62
CA ASN A 76 -1.28 -18.35 2.55
C ASN A 76 -0.98 -17.90 3.99
N THR A 77 -0.02 -17.00 4.19
CA THR A 77 0.29 -16.41 5.49
C THR A 77 -0.91 -15.65 6.05
N MET A 78 -1.59 -14.84 5.24
CA MET A 78 -2.75 -14.08 5.67
C MET A 78 -3.96 -14.96 6.01
N TYR A 79 -4.25 -15.99 5.20
CA TYR A 79 -5.52 -16.72 5.29
C TYR A 79 -5.41 -18.12 5.88
N ASN A 80 -4.25 -18.76 5.95
CA ASN A 80 -4.10 -20.15 6.37
C ASN A 80 -3.28 -20.36 7.66
N THR A 81 -2.76 -19.30 8.27
CA THR A 81 -2.13 -19.36 9.59
C THR A 81 -3.18 -19.20 10.70
N SER A 82 -2.76 -19.23 11.96
CA SER A 82 -3.62 -18.89 13.13
C SER A 82 -4.33 -17.54 12.98
N MET A 83 -3.88 -16.70 12.03
CA MET A 83 -4.50 -15.44 11.63
C MET A 83 -5.81 -15.63 10.85
N ARG A 84 -6.07 -16.77 10.19
CA ARG A 84 -7.32 -16.98 9.44
C ARG A 84 -8.57 -16.77 10.30
N GLN A 85 -8.54 -17.22 11.56
CA GLN A 85 -9.62 -16.97 12.51
C GLN A 85 -9.67 -15.50 12.95
N LYS A 86 -8.53 -14.79 12.89
CA LYS A 86 -8.42 -13.38 13.26
C LYS A 86 -8.70 -12.43 12.07
N PHE A 87 -8.53 -12.88 10.82
CA PHE A 87 -8.70 -12.05 9.60
C PHE A 87 -10.03 -12.31 8.88
N ASP A 88 -11.05 -12.75 9.62
CA ASP A 88 -12.44 -12.68 9.16
C ASP A 88 -12.97 -11.26 9.40
N PHE A 89 -13.19 -10.48 8.34
CA PHE A 89 -13.69 -9.12 8.44
C PHE A 89 -15.05 -9.01 9.16
N PHE A 90 -15.88 -10.04 9.09
CA PHE A 90 -17.15 -10.06 9.82
C PHE A 90 -16.96 -10.34 11.30
N ALA A 91 -16.04 -11.21 11.68
CA ALA A 91 -15.65 -11.43 13.07
C ALA A 91 -14.96 -10.18 13.65
N MET A 92 -14.07 -9.56 12.87
CA MET A 92 -13.35 -8.34 13.24
C MET A 92 -14.28 -7.15 13.52
N ALA A 93 -15.44 -7.07 12.86
CA ALA A 93 -16.41 -5.99 13.08
C ALA A 93 -16.90 -5.85 14.53
N ASN A 94 -16.76 -6.91 15.33
CA ASN A 94 -17.16 -6.93 16.75
C ASN A 94 -15.96 -6.83 17.71
N GLU A 95 -14.73 -6.74 17.18
CA GLU A 95 -13.53 -6.67 18.00
C GLU A 95 -13.27 -5.26 18.54
N SER A 96 -12.53 -5.19 19.63
CA SER A 96 -12.11 -3.90 20.18
C SER A 96 -11.08 -3.22 19.26
N PRO A 97 -11.05 -1.86 19.19
CA PRO A 97 -10.02 -1.14 18.44
C PRO A 97 -8.59 -1.56 18.77
N ASN A 98 -8.29 -1.84 20.02
CA ASN A 98 -6.96 -2.31 20.44
C ASN A 98 -6.63 -3.69 19.90
N THR A 99 -7.63 -4.61 19.84
CA THR A 99 -7.46 -5.92 19.21
C THR A 99 -7.17 -5.77 17.73
N LEU A 100 -7.89 -4.89 17.03
CA LEU A 100 -7.69 -4.64 15.60
C LEU A 100 -6.29 -4.09 15.31
N LEU A 101 -5.84 -3.09 16.07
CA LEU A 101 -4.47 -2.54 15.95
C LEU A 101 -3.41 -3.64 16.12
N LYS A 102 -3.59 -4.50 17.14
CA LYS A 102 -2.67 -5.62 17.37
C LYS A 102 -2.65 -6.59 16.18
N VAL A 103 -3.83 -7.00 15.69
CA VAL A 103 -3.96 -7.95 14.58
C VAL A 103 -3.28 -7.41 13.30
N PHE A 104 -3.49 -6.14 12.94
CA PHE A 104 -2.86 -5.54 11.77
C PHE A 104 -1.33 -5.48 11.88
N ASN A 105 -0.81 -5.12 13.05
CA ASN A 105 0.64 -5.07 13.26
C ASN A 105 1.29 -6.47 13.26
N GLU A 106 0.65 -7.47 13.90
CA GLU A 106 1.10 -8.86 13.87
C GLU A 106 1.11 -9.41 12.44
N LEU A 107 0.09 -9.10 11.62
CA LEU A 107 0.09 -9.47 10.21
C LEU A 107 1.31 -8.93 9.47
N GLY A 108 1.67 -7.67 9.69
CA GLY A 108 2.85 -7.07 9.07
C GLY A 108 4.15 -7.81 9.41
N LEU A 109 4.29 -8.26 10.66
CA LEU A 109 5.44 -9.07 11.09
C LEU A 109 5.42 -10.47 10.46
N ASP A 110 4.27 -11.15 10.41
CA ASP A 110 4.12 -12.46 9.79
C ASP A 110 4.42 -12.40 8.28
N LEU A 111 3.99 -11.34 7.61
CA LEU A 111 4.32 -11.10 6.19
C LEU A 111 5.81 -10.81 5.99
N CYS A 112 6.47 -10.15 6.95
CA CYS A 112 7.90 -9.96 6.89
C CYS A 112 8.67 -11.28 7.08
N GLU A 113 8.24 -12.13 8.01
CA GLU A 113 8.78 -13.49 8.17
C GLU A 113 8.57 -14.35 6.91
N ALA A 114 7.42 -14.19 6.24
CA ALA A 114 7.17 -14.85 4.97
C ALA A 114 8.07 -14.31 3.85
N ALA A 115 8.27 -12.99 3.82
CA ALA A 115 9.13 -12.35 2.82
C ALA A 115 10.57 -12.84 2.88
N ILE A 116 11.18 -12.92 4.06
CA ILE A 116 12.56 -13.38 4.20
C ILE A 116 12.76 -14.86 3.82
N LYS A 117 11.68 -15.63 3.69
CA LYS A 117 11.68 -17.03 3.21
C LYS A 117 11.29 -17.15 1.74
N SER A 118 10.86 -16.04 1.12
CA SER A 118 10.36 -16.01 -0.25
C SER A 118 11.50 -16.07 -1.26
N GLU A 119 11.39 -16.97 -2.24
CA GLU A 119 12.31 -17.00 -3.38
C GLU A 119 12.23 -15.70 -4.19
N GLY A 120 11.04 -15.09 -4.26
CA GLY A 120 10.85 -13.80 -4.92
C GLY A 120 11.69 -12.71 -4.28
N LEU A 121 11.66 -12.54 -2.96
CA LEU A 121 12.52 -11.55 -2.30
C LEU A 121 14.00 -11.87 -2.53
N HIS A 122 14.41 -13.11 -2.39
CA HIS A 122 15.81 -13.51 -2.62
C HIS A 122 16.25 -13.22 -4.05
N SER A 123 15.41 -13.42 -5.06
CA SER A 123 15.72 -13.09 -6.46
C SER A 123 15.95 -11.59 -6.67
N LEU A 124 15.16 -10.72 -6.00
CA LEU A 124 15.38 -9.28 -6.00
C LEU A 124 16.71 -8.91 -5.33
N LEU A 125 16.99 -9.50 -4.17
CA LEU A 125 18.22 -9.21 -3.42
C LEU A 125 19.48 -9.71 -4.15
N ALA A 126 19.35 -10.69 -5.04
CA ALA A 126 20.42 -11.24 -5.87
C ALA A 126 20.75 -10.40 -7.11
N TYR A 127 20.07 -9.30 -7.36
CA TYR A 127 20.43 -8.37 -8.46
C TYR A 127 21.90 -7.96 -8.36
N PRO A 128 22.58 -7.61 -9.47
CA PRO A 128 23.99 -7.20 -9.46
C PRO A 128 24.28 -6.14 -8.40
N GLN A 129 25.48 -6.16 -7.80
CA GLN A 129 25.80 -5.24 -6.70
C GLN A 129 25.82 -3.77 -7.13
N ASP A 130 26.13 -3.51 -8.39
CA ASP A 130 26.14 -2.19 -9.04
C ASP A 130 24.79 -1.77 -9.61
N PHE A 131 23.79 -2.68 -9.61
CA PHE A 131 22.43 -2.36 -10.06
C PHE A 131 21.78 -1.35 -9.12
N LYS A 132 21.15 -0.34 -9.70
CA LYS A 132 20.46 0.73 -8.96
C LYS A 132 19.03 0.88 -9.44
N PHE A 133 18.14 1.04 -8.48
CA PHE A 133 16.83 1.63 -8.73
C PHE A 133 16.90 3.15 -8.57
N ASP A 134 16.22 3.87 -9.43
CA ASP A 134 16.10 5.33 -9.40
C ASP A 134 14.97 5.79 -8.49
N LEU A 135 14.00 4.90 -8.23
CA LEU A 135 12.87 5.15 -7.35
C LEU A 135 12.35 3.83 -6.77
N PHE A 136 11.97 3.87 -5.49
CA PHE A 136 11.22 2.80 -4.82
C PHE A 136 9.89 3.36 -4.30
N VAL A 137 8.78 2.72 -4.68
CA VAL A 137 7.42 3.03 -4.20
C VAL A 137 6.85 1.80 -3.53
N SER A 138 6.39 1.91 -2.29
CA SER A 138 5.80 0.75 -1.61
C SER A 138 4.48 1.05 -0.95
N ASP A 139 3.62 0.04 -0.90
CA ASP A 139 2.53 0.00 0.06
C ASP A 139 3.11 -0.18 1.47
N TYR A 140 2.82 0.77 2.36
CA TYR A 140 3.40 0.83 3.70
C TYR A 140 2.53 0.15 4.78
N LEU A 141 1.33 -0.30 4.44
CA LEU A 141 0.39 -0.83 5.45
C LEU A 141 0.92 -2.06 6.21
N ILE A 142 1.84 -2.82 5.63
CA ILE A 142 2.48 -3.96 6.31
C ILE A 142 3.66 -3.56 7.21
N GLY A 143 3.86 -2.27 7.45
CA GLY A 143 4.94 -1.76 8.27
C GLY A 143 6.31 -1.71 7.58
N PRO A 144 7.37 -1.37 8.34
CA PRO A 144 8.67 -1.00 7.77
C PRO A 144 9.58 -2.18 7.40
N CYS A 145 9.28 -3.39 7.84
CA CYS A 145 10.25 -4.49 7.83
C CYS A 145 10.70 -4.83 6.40
N VAL A 146 9.79 -5.19 5.48
CA VAL A 146 10.16 -5.58 4.10
C VAL A 146 10.78 -4.43 3.33
N SER A 147 10.21 -3.22 3.46
CA SER A 147 10.77 -2.03 2.82
C SER A 147 12.18 -1.71 3.30
N SER A 148 12.49 -1.93 4.59
CA SER A 148 13.85 -1.73 5.12
C SER A 148 14.85 -2.73 4.57
N ILE A 149 14.46 -3.99 4.34
CA ILE A 149 15.30 -5.00 3.66
C ILE A 149 15.69 -4.49 2.27
N ILE A 150 14.73 -4.00 1.50
CA ILE A 150 14.94 -3.47 0.15
C ILE A 150 15.82 -2.21 0.19
N LEU A 151 15.51 -1.27 1.08
CA LEU A 151 16.26 -0.01 1.22
C LEU A 151 17.70 -0.23 1.69
N HIS A 152 17.93 -1.25 2.50
CA HIS A 152 19.29 -1.63 2.90
C HIS A 152 20.08 -2.23 1.74
N ARG A 153 19.44 -3.08 0.90
CA ARG A 153 20.08 -3.67 -0.27
C ARG A 153 20.38 -2.65 -1.36
N PHE A 154 19.44 -1.72 -1.63
CA PHE A 154 19.55 -0.68 -2.65
C PHE A 154 19.74 0.70 -2.02
N GLN A 155 20.89 0.87 -1.34
CA GLN A 155 21.19 2.09 -0.58
C GLN A 155 21.12 3.35 -1.46
N GLY A 156 20.54 4.40 -0.88
CA GLY A 156 20.42 5.70 -1.54
C GLY A 156 19.26 5.83 -2.53
N VAL A 157 18.46 4.76 -2.75
CA VAL A 157 17.27 4.88 -3.59
C VAL A 157 16.25 5.83 -2.95
N PRO A 158 15.74 6.83 -3.69
CA PRO A 158 14.62 7.65 -3.25
C PRO A 158 13.41 6.77 -2.95
N TYR A 159 12.74 7.03 -1.82
CA TYR A 159 11.65 6.18 -1.34
C TYR A 159 10.35 6.96 -1.13
N ILE A 160 9.27 6.45 -1.69
CA ILE A 160 7.91 6.96 -1.55
C ILE A 160 7.03 5.87 -0.92
N PRO A 161 6.75 5.92 0.39
CA PRO A 161 5.71 5.11 0.99
C PRO A 161 4.34 5.55 0.45
N SER A 162 3.45 4.59 0.25
CA SER A 162 2.10 4.84 -0.24
C SER A 162 1.07 4.11 0.63
N ALA A 163 -0.12 4.70 0.78
CA ALA A 163 -1.21 4.10 1.53
C ALA A 163 -2.49 4.08 0.68
N PRO A 164 -3.12 2.90 0.47
CA PRO A 164 -4.37 2.79 -0.28
C PRO A 164 -5.59 3.30 0.49
N CYS A 165 -5.39 3.84 1.66
CA CYS A 165 -6.38 4.46 2.54
C CYS A 165 -5.82 5.77 3.12
N ASN A 166 -6.52 6.37 4.09
CA ASN A 166 -5.98 7.49 4.88
C ASN A 166 -4.64 7.10 5.52
N ALA A 167 -3.75 8.08 5.67
CA ALA A 167 -2.51 7.87 6.39
C ALA A 167 -2.82 7.54 7.86
N GLN A 168 -2.42 6.35 8.29
CA GLN A 168 -2.42 6.00 9.71
C GLN A 168 -1.42 6.90 10.46
N SER A 169 -1.59 7.04 11.78
CA SER A 169 -0.71 7.84 12.65
C SER A 169 0.78 7.52 12.43
N THR A 170 1.09 6.24 12.28
CA THR A 170 2.44 5.74 12.04
C THR A 170 2.96 6.09 10.65
N ALA A 171 2.12 6.01 9.62
CA ALA A 171 2.49 6.40 8.24
C ALA A 171 2.68 7.92 8.13
N ALA A 172 1.86 8.71 8.81
CA ALA A 172 2.00 10.17 8.86
C ALA A 172 3.31 10.57 9.53
N SER A 173 3.72 9.91 10.62
CA SER A 173 4.96 10.19 11.33
C SER A 173 6.22 10.00 10.49
N LEU A 174 6.21 9.09 9.49
CA LEU A 174 7.34 8.87 8.58
C LEU A 174 7.74 10.10 7.79
N ILE A 175 6.79 10.96 7.48
CA ILE A 175 6.99 12.19 6.70
C ILE A 175 6.98 13.44 7.56
N GLY A 176 7.00 13.27 8.90
CA GLY A 176 6.95 14.37 9.85
C GLY A 176 5.59 15.04 9.97
N SER A 177 4.51 14.39 9.53
CA SER A 177 3.16 14.88 9.71
C SER A 177 2.61 14.52 11.09
N PHE A 178 1.61 15.28 11.51
CA PHE A 178 0.86 15.02 12.75
C PHE A 178 -0.42 14.29 12.44
N THR A 179 -0.92 13.53 13.43
CA THR A 179 -2.30 13.05 13.44
C THR A 179 -3.19 14.09 14.08
N TYR A 180 -4.35 14.28 13.49
CA TYR A 180 -5.34 15.25 13.97
C TYR A 180 -6.45 14.53 14.72
N SER A 181 -6.12 13.89 15.85
CA SER A 181 -7.04 13.07 16.66
C SER A 181 -8.32 13.79 17.07
N GLY A 182 -8.31 15.12 17.10
CA GLY A 182 -9.50 15.93 17.35
C GLY A 182 -10.45 16.08 16.16
N LEU A 183 -10.00 15.72 14.95
CA LEU A 183 -10.73 15.92 13.69
C LEU A 183 -10.98 14.60 12.95
N ILE A 184 -9.97 13.74 12.88
CA ILE A 184 -9.97 12.53 12.08
C ILE A 184 -10.05 11.31 12.98
N PRO A 185 -11.08 10.45 12.86
CA PRO A 185 -11.14 9.20 13.60
C PRO A 185 -9.99 8.26 13.20
N ASN A 186 -9.40 7.60 14.19
CA ASN A 186 -8.46 6.50 13.95
C ASN A 186 -9.14 5.41 13.13
N ILE A 187 -8.40 4.73 12.27
CA ILE A 187 -8.92 3.74 11.31
C ILE A 187 -9.71 2.60 11.98
N VAL A 188 -9.43 2.31 13.24
CA VAL A 188 -10.12 1.25 14.01
C VAL A 188 -11.22 1.80 14.92
N PHE A 189 -11.47 3.11 14.90
CA PHE A 189 -12.45 3.74 15.77
C PHE A 189 -13.68 4.19 14.98
N ASP A 190 -14.80 3.53 15.22
CA ASP A 190 -16.10 3.93 14.65
C ASP A 190 -16.61 5.22 15.33
N ALA A 191 -16.49 6.32 14.61
CA ALA A 191 -16.93 7.64 15.07
C ALA A 191 -17.50 8.46 13.90
N PRO A 192 -18.51 9.33 14.17
CA PRO A 192 -19.04 10.22 13.16
C PRO A 192 -18.03 11.31 12.78
N GLU A 193 -18.21 11.95 11.63
CA GLU A 193 -17.40 13.10 11.18
C GLU A 193 -17.31 14.19 12.25
N SER A 194 -18.42 14.47 12.94
CA SER A 194 -18.46 15.44 14.05
C SER A 194 -18.40 14.73 15.39
N MET A 195 -17.19 14.44 15.83
CA MET A 195 -16.97 13.80 17.14
C MET A 195 -17.30 14.72 18.30
N SER A 196 -18.04 14.20 19.31
CA SER A 196 -18.19 14.81 20.61
C SER A 196 -16.87 14.89 21.36
N PHE A 197 -16.79 15.67 22.45
CA PHE A 197 -15.60 15.78 23.28
C PHE A 197 -15.10 14.41 23.76
N VAL A 198 -16.01 13.54 24.25
CA VAL A 198 -15.68 12.21 24.73
C VAL A 198 -15.12 11.33 23.62
N GLN A 199 -15.70 11.41 22.41
CA GLN A 199 -15.20 10.66 21.26
C GLN A 199 -13.80 11.14 20.84
N ARG A 200 -13.51 12.44 20.86
CA ARG A 200 -12.17 12.98 20.59
C ARG A 200 -11.13 12.51 21.62
N VAL A 201 -11.49 12.45 22.89
CA VAL A 201 -10.60 11.90 23.93
C VAL A 201 -10.34 10.42 23.71
N LYS A 202 -11.36 9.63 23.37
CA LYS A 202 -11.21 8.21 23.01
C LYS A 202 -10.33 8.05 21.76
N ASN A 203 -10.55 8.88 20.74
CA ASN A 203 -9.75 8.85 19.52
C ASN A 203 -8.27 9.13 19.78
N LEU A 204 -7.98 10.16 20.57
CA LEU A 204 -6.61 10.46 21.02
C LEU A 204 -5.98 9.27 21.75
N TYR A 205 -6.75 8.59 22.60
CA TYR A 205 -6.27 7.37 23.28
C TYR A 205 -5.87 6.29 22.28
N TYR A 206 -6.67 6.03 21.23
CA TYR A 206 -6.34 5.02 20.20
C TYR A 206 -5.11 5.42 19.39
N ASP A 207 -4.98 6.68 18.97
CA ASP A 207 -3.80 7.17 18.27
C ASP A 207 -2.53 7.04 19.10
N LEU A 208 -2.58 7.44 20.37
CA LEU A 208 -1.44 7.29 21.29
C LEU A 208 -1.10 5.82 21.53
N ASN A 209 -2.12 4.96 21.69
CA ASN A 209 -1.90 3.52 21.86
C ASN A 209 -1.27 2.88 20.62
N GLU A 210 -1.71 3.26 19.43
CA GLU A 210 -1.10 2.84 18.17
C GLU A 210 0.37 3.26 18.10
N MET A 211 0.69 4.52 18.40
CA MET A 211 2.06 5.02 18.41
C MET A 211 2.94 4.29 19.42
N ILE A 212 2.45 4.08 20.64
CA ILE A 212 3.17 3.37 21.70
C ILE A 212 3.42 1.91 21.28
N PHE A 213 2.43 1.24 20.73
CA PHE A 213 2.56 -0.14 20.25
C PHE A 213 3.54 -0.24 19.07
N HIS A 214 3.47 0.69 18.13
CA HIS A 214 4.39 0.78 17.02
C HIS A 214 5.84 0.92 17.47
N GLU A 215 6.12 1.88 18.37
CA GLU A 215 7.48 2.17 18.84
C GLU A 215 8.06 1.07 19.74
N ASN A 216 7.25 0.46 20.59
CA ASN A 216 7.74 -0.47 21.61
C ASN A 216 7.57 -1.95 21.24
N PHE A 217 6.80 -2.26 20.20
CA PHE A 217 6.59 -3.63 19.75
C PHE A 217 6.90 -3.81 18.25
N LEU A 218 6.22 -3.09 17.36
CA LEU A 218 6.37 -3.33 15.92
C LEU A 218 7.79 -3.03 15.42
N ILE A 219 8.39 -1.92 15.82
CA ILE A 219 9.75 -1.55 15.42
C ILE A 219 10.78 -2.53 15.95
N PRO A 220 10.83 -2.88 17.26
CA PRO A 220 11.78 -3.88 17.76
C PRO A 220 11.63 -5.27 17.11
N GLU A 221 10.40 -5.74 16.90
CA GLU A 221 10.19 -7.03 16.25
C GLU A 221 10.55 -6.99 14.76
N SER A 222 10.28 -5.88 14.08
CA SER A 222 10.75 -5.65 12.72
C SER A 222 12.27 -5.68 12.61
N ASP A 223 12.97 -5.05 13.56
CA ASP A 223 14.43 -5.11 13.66
C ASP A 223 14.93 -6.53 13.88
N ARG A 224 14.29 -7.28 14.80
CA ARG A 224 14.65 -8.68 15.07
C ARG A 224 14.54 -9.55 13.82
N ILE A 225 13.51 -9.36 13.01
CA ILE A 225 13.31 -10.09 11.76
C ILE A 225 14.34 -9.62 10.70
N PHE A 226 14.49 -8.32 10.53
CA PHE A 226 15.42 -7.72 9.58
C PHE A 226 16.87 -8.14 9.82
N HIS A 227 17.30 -8.18 11.10
CA HIS A 227 18.66 -8.58 11.47
C HIS A 227 18.94 -10.08 11.27
N LYS A 228 17.93 -10.93 10.97
CA LYS A 228 18.19 -12.31 10.50
C LYS A 228 18.90 -12.33 9.14
N LEU A 229 18.62 -11.35 8.27
CA LEU A 229 19.29 -11.21 6.97
C LEU A 229 20.53 -10.32 7.04
N TYR A 230 20.48 -9.26 7.84
CA TYR A 230 21.51 -8.23 7.92
C TYR A 230 21.90 -7.92 9.36
N PRO A 231 22.69 -8.81 10.03
CA PRO A 231 22.97 -8.70 11.47
C PRO A 231 23.61 -7.36 11.90
N ASN A 232 24.36 -6.71 11.00
CA ASN A 232 25.09 -5.47 11.30
C ASN A 232 24.43 -4.22 10.66
N ALA A 233 23.21 -4.34 10.14
CA ALA A 233 22.50 -3.23 9.53
C ALA A 233 22.01 -2.22 10.60
N PRO A 234 21.80 -0.94 10.23
CA PRO A 234 21.05 0.01 11.06
C PRO A 234 19.64 -0.51 11.32
N ASN A 235 18.99 -0.04 12.40
CA ASN A 235 17.62 -0.45 12.66
C ASN A 235 16.64 0.06 11.58
N VAL A 236 15.49 -0.58 11.46
CA VAL A 236 14.46 -0.27 10.43
C VAL A 236 13.99 1.18 10.48
N LYS A 237 13.99 1.80 11.66
CA LYS A 237 13.61 3.21 11.84
C LYS A 237 14.57 4.19 11.15
N SER A 238 15.81 3.80 10.92
CA SER A 238 16.80 4.67 10.26
C SER A 238 16.42 4.97 8.80
N PHE A 239 15.72 4.08 8.12
CA PHE A 239 15.33 4.24 6.73
C PHE A 239 14.19 5.25 6.54
N ALA A 240 13.35 5.46 7.58
CA ALA A 240 12.29 6.45 7.58
C ALA A 240 12.79 7.89 7.38
N LYS A 241 14.02 8.20 7.81
CA LYS A 241 14.62 9.54 7.70
C LYS A 241 14.78 10.06 6.28
N ASN A 242 14.78 9.16 5.30
CA ASN A 242 14.97 9.48 3.87
C ASN A 242 13.65 9.68 3.13
N VAL A 243 12.51 9.45 3.79
CA VAL A 243 11.20 9.68 3.19
C VAL A 243 10.93 11.18 3.08
N LYS A 244 10.70 11.66 1.86
CA LYS A 244 10.42 13.08 1.57
C LYS A 244 9.01 13.33 1.06
N LEU A 245 8.35 12.30 0.59
CA LEU A 245 7.05 12.34 -0.08
C LEU A 245 6.28 11.06 0.24
N SER A 246 4.95 11.14 0.34
CA SER A 246 4.08 9.96 0.40
C SER A 246 2.86 10.12 -0.50
N PHE A 247 2.35 9.01 -1.05
CA PHE A 247 1.09 8.96 -1.76
C PHE A 247 -0.01 8.42 -0.85
N ILE A 248 -1.16 9.08 -0.85
CA ILE A 248 -2.29 8.72 0.00
C ILE A 248 -3.55 8.63 -0.84
N ASN A 249 -4.30 7.55 -0.71
CA ASN A 249 -5.57 7.38 -1.41
C ASN A 249 -6.69 8.17 -0.73
N VAL A 250 -6.57 9.49 -0.76
CA VAL A 250 -7.52 10.42 -0.15
C VAL A 250 -8.13 11.31 -1.24
N ASN A 251 -9.43 11.56 -1.12
CA ASN A 251 -10.15 12.57 -1.91
C ASN A 251 -10.98 13.43 -0.97
N SER A 252 -10.68 14.72 -0.91
CA SER A 252 -11.31 15.68 0.00
C SER A 252 -12.83 15.87 -0.21
N ILE A 253 -13.39 15.36 -1.32
CA ILE A 253 -14.83 15.44 -1.61
C ILE A 253 -15.62 14.36 -0.85
N ILE A 254 -15.03 13.17 -0.68
CA ILE A 254 -15.72 11.99 -0.15
C ILE A 254 -15.16 11.48 1.16
N GLN A 255 -14.10 12.10 1.69
CA GLN A 255 -13.44 11.68 2.93
C GLN A 255 -13.42 12.84 3.94
N TYR A 256 -12.97 12.57 5.16
CA TYR A 256 -12.77 13.60 6.18
C TYR A 256 -11.86 14.71 5.67
N LYS A 257 -12.24 15.94 5.98
CA LYS A 257 -11.43 17.13 5.68
C LYS A 257 -10.29 17.21 6.69
N GLU A 258 -9.11 16.81 6.27
CA GLU A 258 -7.93 16.87 7.11
C GLU A 258 -6.89 17.86 6.57
N PRO A 259 -6.19 18.58 7.45
CA PRO A 259 -5.00 19.31 7.07
C PRO A 259 -3.91 18.31 6.66
N MET A 260 -3.35 18.47 5.46
CA MET A 260 -2.27 17.63 4.97
C MET A 260 -0.99 18.45 4.83
N MET A 261 0.14 17.84 5.15
CA MET A 261 1.44 18.43 4.86
C MET A 261 1.69 18.45 3.35
N PRO A 262 2.43 19.43 2.81
CA PRO A 262 2.69 19.55 1.37
C PRO A 262 3.36 18.33 0.72
N ASN A 263 4.01 17.49 1.52
CA ASN A 263 4.65 16.26 1.07
C ASN A 263 3.74 15.01 1.16
N MET A 264 2.51 15.17 1.61
CA MET A 264 1.44 14.18 1.52
C MET A 264 0.62 14.44 0.26
N ILE A 265 0.81 13.64 -0.77
CA ILE A 265 0.15 13.85 -2.06
C ILE A 265 -1.12 13.01 -2.13
N PRO A 266 -2.31 13.66 -2.15
CA PRO A 266 -3.56 12.96 -2.33
C PRO A 266 -3.67 12.45 -3.77
N VAL A 267 -3.82 11.15 -3.95
CA VAL A 267 -3.96 10.45 -5.24
C VAL A 267 -5.26 9.63 -5.31
N GLY A 268 -6.26 10.06 -4.56
CA GLY A 268 -7.58 9.42 -4.55
C GLY A 268 -8.21 9.39 -5.93
N GLY A 269 -8.66 8.20 -6.35
CA GLY A 269 -9.20 7.98 -7.69
C GLY A 269 -8.17 7.55 -8.74
N MET A 270 -6.89 7.41 -8.38
CA MET A 270 -5.83 6.96 -9.31
C MET A 270 -6.16 5.61 -9.97
N GLN A 271 -6.87 4.73 -9.28
CA GLN A 271 -7.28 3.41 -9.76
C GLN A 271 -8.43 3.45 -10.77
N ILE A 272 -9.13 4.57 -10.93
CA ILE A 272 -10.27 4.69 -11.84
C ILE A 272 -9.77 4.65 -13.28
N GLN A 273 -10.28 3.70 -14.05
CA GLN A 273 -9.97 3.50 -15.46
C GLN A 273 -11.24 3.68 -16.30
N PRO A 274 -11.11 3.99 -17.59
CA PRO A 274 -12.25 3.99 -18.50
C PRO A 274 -13.04 2.67 -18.39
N ALA A 275 -14.37 2.78 -18.35
CA ALA A 275 -15.24 1.63 -18.22
C ALA A 275 -15.03 0.67 -19.40
N LYS A 276 -14.99 -0.63 -19.11
CA LYS A 276 -14.98 -1.69 -20.12
C LYS A 276 -16.41 -2.17 -20.36
N PRO A 277 -16.71 -2.73 -21.55
CA PRO A 277 -17.98 -3.40 -21.79
C PRO A 277 -18.24 -4.45 -20.70
N LEU A 278 -19.49 -4.51 -20.24
CA LEU A 278 -19.90 -5.53 -19.27
C LEU A 278 -19.92 -6.91 -19.92
N PRO A 279 -19.64 -8.00 -19.19
CA PRO A 279 -19.96 -9.36 -19.61
C PRO A 279 -21.44 -9.48 -19.99
N ALA A 280 -21.75 -10.34 -20.96
CA ALA A 280 -23.09 -10.42 -21.55
C ALA A 280 -24.20 -10.77 -20.54
N ASP A 281 -23.88 -11.59 -19.54
CA ASP A 281 -24.79 -11.96 -18.44
C ASP A 281 -25.14 -10.76 -17.55
N LEU A 282 -24.13 -9.97 -17.16
CA LEU A 282 -24.34 -8.74 -16.38
C LEU A 282 -25.03 -7.66 -17.21
N LEU A 283 -24.65 -7.50 -18.47
CA LEU A 283 -25.26 -6.53 -19.38
C LEU A 283 -26.77 -6.78 -19.50
N LYS A 284 -27.18 -8.04 -19.65
CA LYS A 284 -28.60 -8.42 -19.70
C LYS A 284 -29.39 -8.01 -18.44
N VAL A 285 -28.77 -8.14 -17.26
CA VAL A 285 -29.39 -7.71 -15.99
C VAL A 285 -29.55 -6.19 -15.94
N VAL A 286 -28.49 -5.46 -16.30
CA VAL A 286 -28.48 -3.99 -16.27
C VAL A 286 -29.46 -3.41 -17.29
N GLU A 287 -29.48 -3.89 -18.53
CA GLU A 287 -30.40 -3.44 -19.57
C GLU A 287 -31.85 -3.83 -19.30
N GLY A 288 -32.08 -4.96 -18.60
CA GLY A 288 -33.41 -5.38 -18.18
C GLY A 288 -34.01 -4.55 -17.04
N ALA A 289 -33.22 -3.76 -16.34
CA ALA A 289 -33.63 -2.99 -15.17
C ALA A 289 -34.28 -1.66 -15.56
N LYS A 290 -35.55 -1.69 -16.00
CA LYS A 290 -36.30 -0.52 -16.50
C LYS A 290 -36.37 0.67 -15.53
N ASN A 291 -36.33 0.40 -14.23
CA ASN A 291 -36.38 1.44 -13.16
C ASN A 291 -35.00 1.72 -12.55
N GLY A 292 -33.92 1.26 -13.19
CA GLY A 292 -32.58 1.35 -12.64
C GLY A 292 -32.23 0.16 -11.72
N PHE A 293 -31.01 0.16 -11.20
CA PHE A 293 -30.52 -0.87 -10.28
C PHE A 293 -29.60 -0.25 -9.23
N ILE A 294 -29.47 -0.95 -8.10
CA ILE A 294 -28.51 -0.61 -7.04
C ILE A 294 -27.49 -1.76 -6.97
N LEU A 295 -26.21 -1.43 -7.15
CA LEU A 295 -25.12 -2.33 -6.89
C LEU A 295 -24.63 -2.19 -5.44
N PHE A 296 -24.76 -3.25 -4.66
CA PHE A 296 -24.16 -3.34 -3.33
C PHE A 296 -22.99 -4.34 -3.35
N SER A 297 -21.81 -3.89 -2.96
CA SER A 297 -20.60 -4.71 -2.93
C SER A 297 -19.72 -4.31 -1.74
N LEU A 298 -19.27 -5.29 -0.97
CA LEU A 298 -18.35 -5.12 0.15
C LEU A 298 -16.86 -5.30 -0.26
N GLY A 299 -16.60 -5.40 -1.58
CA GLY A 299 -15.26 -5.60 -2.13
C GLY A 299 -14.77 -7.06 -2.04
N SER A 300 -13.46 -7.25 -2.17
CA SER A 300 -12.84 -8.57 -2.26
C SER A 300 -12.54 -9.22 -0.91
N ASN A 301 -12.36 -8.43 0.14
CA ASN A 301 -11.97 -8.93 1.47
C ASN A 301 -13.20 -9.36 2.31
N ALA A 302 -14.30 -8.61 2.23
CA ALA A 302 -15.55 -8.96 2.89
C ALA A 302 -16.48 -9.67 1.87
N ARG A 303 -16.29 -10.98 1.74
CA ARG A 303 -17.01 -11.80 0.76
C ARG A 303 -18.47 -11.97 1.19
N SER A 304 -19.39 -11.56 0.33
CA SER A 304 -20.84 -11.63 0.59
C SER A 304 -21.35 -13.06 0.73
N ASP A 305 -20.72 -14.05 0.09
CA ASP A 305 -21.06 -15.47 0.22
C ASP A 305 -20.74 -16.04 1.62
N LEU A 306 -19.95 -15.35 2.43
CA LEU A 306 -19.65 -15.70 3.81
C LEU A 306 -20.59 -15.02 4.84
N LEU A 307 -21.52 -14.18 4.38
CA LEU A 307 -22.47 -13.49 5.28
C LEU A 307 -23.43 -14.41 6.01
N GLY A 308 -23.59 -15.66 5.55
CA GLY A 308 -24.59 -16.60 6.03
C GLY A 308 -26.02 -16.31 5.51
N PRO A 309 -26.88 -17.33 5.46
CA PRO A 309 -28.22 -17.20 4.88
C PRO A 309 -29.12 -16.18 5.58
N GLU A 310 -28.98 -16.00 6.88
CA GLU A 310 -29.80 -15.07 7.66
C GLU A 310 -29.56 -13.58 7.28
N ARG A 311 -28.36 -13.25 6.78
CA ARG A 311 -28.01 -11.88 6.37
C ARG A 311 -28.22 -11.62 4.88
N ILE A 312 -28.43 -12.71 4.10
CA ILE A 312 -28.64 -12.61 2.66
C ILE A 312 -30.14 -12.50 2.34
N THR A 313 -31.01 -13.00 3.21
CA THR A 313 -32.47 -13.11 2.99
C THR A 313 -33.29 -12.00 3.63
N ASN A 314 -32.70 -11.10 4.39
CA ASN A 314 -33.31 -9.90 4.96
C ASN A 314 -32.77 -8.65 4.24
#